data_c05a38bdd6a5c99395cff5b0a01ed1f4
#
_entry.id   c05a38bdd6a5c99395cff5b0a01ed1f4
#
_cell.length_a   1.000
_cell.length_b   1.000
_cell.length_c   1.000
_cell.angle_alpha   90.00
_cell.angle_beta   90.00
_cell.angle_gamma   90.00
#
_symmetry.space_group_name_H-M   'P 1'
#
loop_
_entity.id
_entity.type
_entity.pdbx_description
1 polymer ?
#
loop_
_entity_poly.entity_id
_entity_poly.type
_entity_poly.pdbx_seq_one_letter_code
_entity_poly.pdbx_strand_id
1 'polypeptide(L)'
;MVEELSGGNPRCRRLRRLARDRGFRHGEAAYIVEGPTLVAEALDADRDVRQVVLPTSAAGHDLVRLVQRAGVDAFLVPDRVFDGLASTRSSQPALAEVAFHDAEAAALASTSGPLVVLAELGDPGNAGPLVRSAEAFGATGVLMVGGVDPYNPKLVRAAAGSSFRMPIATIDDPVAAVRLLTDTGVSCWAAVPHGGIPPTEVPSDGPVALILGNEPHGLDAGVVEACTGLITVPTVGGVDSLNVAVAGSVALHALAAGSG
;
A
#
# COMPACT_ATOMS: atom_id res chain seq x y z
N MET A 1 8.05 33.40 0.72
CA MET A 1 9.31 33.07 0.01
C MET A 1 9.66 31.67 0.44
N VAL A 2 9.95 30.75 -0.48
CA VAL A 2 10.34 29.37 -0.11
C VAL A 2 11.83 29.37 0.25
N GLU A 3 12.18 28.78 1.38
CA GLU A 3 13.58 28.71 1.85
C GLU A 3 14.38 27.74 0.99
N GLU A 4 15.60 28.11 0.61
CA GLU A 4 16.53 27.25 -0.11
C GLU A 4 17.50 26.56 0.88
N LEU A 5 17.58 25.23 0.80
CA LEU A 5 18.43 24.42 1.67
C LEU A 5 19.71 23.98 0.93
N SER A 6 20.83 23.97 1.64
CA SER A 6 22.09 23.37 1.14
C SER A 6 22.05 21.84 1.22
N GLY A 7 22.87 21.17 0.40
CA GLY A 7 22.97 19.70 0.41
C GLY A 7 23.47 19.08 1.71
N GLY A 8 24.13 19.85 2.57
CA GLY A 8 24.56 19.44 3.92
C GLY A 8 23.49 19.61 5.01
N ASN A 9 22.32 20.16 4.68
CA ASN A 9 21.26 20.40 5.64
C ASN A 9 20.78 19.09 6.30
N PRO A 10 20.52 19.07 7.63
CA PRO A 10 20.02 17.91 8.34
C PRO A 10 18.73 17.36 7.76
N ARG A 11 17.82 18.21 7.24
CA ARG A 11 16.57 17.80 6.57
C ARG A 11 16.87 16.90 5.37
N CYS A 12 17.83 17.26 4.51
CA CYS A 12 18.21 16.44 3.35
C CYS A 12 18.74 15.06 3.77
N ARG A 13 19.54 14.98 4.85
CA ARG A 13 20.01 13.70 5.40
C ARG A 13 18.86 12.84 5.94
N ARG A 14 17.90 13.46 6.64
CA ARG A 14 16.71 12.80 7.14
C ARG A 14 15.87 12.21 6.01
N LEU A 15 15.52 13.01 5.00
CA LEU A 15 14.71 12.55 3.85
C LEU A 15 15.39 11.38 3.12
N ARG A 16 16.71 11.45 2.91
CA ARG A 16 17.47 10.35 2.28
C ARG A 16 17.40 9.06 3.09
N ARG A 17 17.42 9.13 4.42
CA ARG A 17 17.28 7.96 5.30
C ARG A 17 15.86 7.40 5.24
N LEU A 18 14.84 8.24 5.33
CA LEU A 18 13.44 7.83 5.18
C LEU A 18 13.18 7.11 3.85
N ALA A 19 13.79 7.60 2.75
CA ALA A 19 13.65 6.97 1.44
C ALA A 19 14.25 5.55 1.34
N ARG A 20 15.29 5.23 2.15
CA ARG A 20 16.12 4.04 1.94
C ARG A 20 16.12 3.04 3.09
N ASP A 21 15.86 3.47 4.31
CA ASP A 21 16.03 2.70 5.54
C ASP A 21 14.66 2.45 6.20
N ARG A 22 14.19 1.18 6.15
CA ARG A 22 12.93 0.74 6.77
C ARG A 22 12.96 0.99 8.29
N GLY A 23 14.04 0.61 8.96
CA GLY A 23 14.16 0.76 10.41
C GLY A 23 14.06 2.24 10.83
N PHE A 24 14.67 3.13 10.03
CA PHE A 24 14.57 4.57 10.26
C PHE A 24 13.15 5.10 10.04
N ARG A 25 12.44 4.66 8.98
CA ARG A 25 11.02 5.03 8.76
C ARG A 25 10.17 4.66 9.96
N HIS A 26 10.28 3.41 10.43
CA HIS A 26 9.50 2.93 11.57
C HIS A 26 9.88 3.63 12.88
N GLY A 27 11.16 3.89 13.13
CA GLY A 27 11.60 4.65 14.31
C GLY A 27 11.13 6.11 14.35
N GLU A 28 10.92 6.72 13.16
CA GLU A 28 10.46 8.11 13.02
C GLU A 28 8.95 8.22 12.76
N ALA A 29 8.26 7.09 12.59
CA ALA A 29 6.87 7.01 12.17
C ALA A 29 6.58 7.95 10.98
N ALA A 30 7.45 7.90 9.95
CA ALA A 30 7.38 8.77 8.79
C ALA A 30 7.94 8.08 7.55
N TYR A 31 7.47 8.49 6.36
CA TYR A 31 7.90 7.95 5.08
C TYR A 31 7.98 9.03 4.01
N ILE A 32 8.48 8.66 2.82
CA ILE A 32 8.65 9.54 1.68
C ILE A 32 7.58 9.27 0.63
N VAL A 33 6.94 10.34 0.18
CA VAL A 33 6.08 10.38 -1.01
C VAL A 33 6.83 11.10 -2.12
N GLU A 34 6.95 10.47 -3.29
CA GLU A 34 7.68 11.01 -4.46
C GLU A 34 6.72 11.39 -5.58
N GLY A 35 6.90 12.58 -6.10
CA GLY A 35 6.18 13.12 -7.25
C GLY A 35 5.07 14.10 -6.91
N PRO A 36 4.91 15.16 -7.74
CA PRO A 36 3.97 16.24 -7.43
C PRO A 36 2.52 15.77 -7.36
N THR A 37 2.12 14.81 -8.18
CA THR A 37 0.77 14.24 -8.16
C THR A 37 0.49 13.51 -6.84
N LEU A 38 1.42 12.65 -6.39
CA LEU A 38 1.21 11.90 -5.14
C LEU A 38 1.29 12.81 -3.92
N VAL A 39 2.11 13.87 -3.94
CA VAL A 39 2.13 14.86 -2.86
C VAL A 39 0.79 15.60 -2.78
N ALA A 40 0.21 15.97 -3.93
CA ALA A 40 -1.13 16.58 -3.96
C ALA A 40 -2.20 15.61 -3.44
N GLU A 41 -2.19 14.34 -3.87
CA GLU A 41 -3.09 13.28 -3.38
C GLU A 41 -2.97 13.05 -1.87
N ALA A 42 -1.77 13.13 -1.31
CA ALA A 42 -1.56 12.98 0.15
C ALA A 42 -2.17 14.17 0.92
N LEU A 43 -2.05 15.40 0.38
CA LEU A 43 -2.69 16.60 0.94
C LEU A 43 -4.21 16.51 0.85
N ASP A 44 -4.75 16.11 -0.32
CA ASP A 44 -6.20 15.98 -0.56
C ASP A 44 -6.83 14.88 0.31
N ALA A 45 -6.05 13.88 0.70
CA ALA A 45 -6.46 12.81 1.63
C ALA A 45 -6.26 13.17 3.12
N ASP A 46 -5.99 14.43 3.46
CA ASP A 46 -5.72 14.91 4.83
C ASP A 46 -4.62 14.11 5.56
N ARG A 47 -3.58 13.69 4.82
CA ARG A 47 -2.42 13.05 5.45
C ARG A 47 -1.56 14.11 6.14
N ASP A 48 -0.96 13.77 7.28
CA ASP A 48 -0.01 14.63 7.99
C ASP A 48 1.29 14.78 7.17
N VAL A 49 1.29 15.75 6.24
CA VAL A 49 2.45 16.12 5.43
C VAL A 49 3.30 17.10 6.22
N ARG A 50 4.45 16.64 6.71
CA ARG A 50 5.33 17.42 7.60
C ARG A 50 6.16 18.48 6.86
N GLN A 51 6.61 18.15 5.66
CA GLN A 51 7.38 19.06 4.80
C GLN A 51 7.39 18.57 3.35
N VAL A 52 7.60 19.49 2.42
CA VAL A 52 7.79 19.19 0.99
C VAL A 52 9.10 19.80 0.52
N VAL A 53 9.87 19.07 -0.27
CA VAL A 53 11.13 19.54 -0.89
C VAL A 53 11.02 19.40 -2.39
N LEU A 54 11.41 20.46 -3.11
CA LEU A 54 11.43 20.50 -4.57
C LEU A 54 12.83 20.89 -5.08
N PRO A 55 13.22 20.51 -6.30
CA PRO A 55 14.41 21.04 -6.93
C PRO A 55 14.22 22.52 -7.29
N THR A 56 15.31 23.30 -7.32
CA THR A 56 15.26 24.74 -7.68
C THR A 56 14.67 24.99 -9.06
N SER A 57 14.85 24.06 -10.01
CA SER A 57 14.19 24.11 -11.33
C SER A 57 12.67 24.06 -11.28
N ALA A 58 12.09 23.54 -10.21
CA ALA A 58 10.64 23.45 -10.00
C ALA A 58 10.06 24.53 -9.07
N ALA A 59 10.81 25.60 -8.77
CA ALA A 59 10.36 26.67 -7.87
C ALA A 59 9.04 27.35 -8.31
N GLY A 60 8.74 27.37 -9.61
CA GLY A 60 7.49 27.88 -10.18
C GLY A 60 6.36 26.86 -10.30
N HIS A 61 6.55 25.61 -9.85
CA HIS A 61 5.54 24.58 -9.97
C HIS A 61 4.29 24.88 -9.13
N ASP A 62 3.12 24.58 -9.65
CA ASP A 62 1.83 24.86 -8.98
C ASP A 62 1.70 24.17 -7.62
N LEU A 63 2.38 23.04 -7.43
CA LEU A 63 2.47 22.34 -6.16
C LEU A 63 2.98 23.24 -5.03
N VAL A 64 3.90 24.18 -5.28
CA VAL A 64 4.42 25.08 -4.25
C VAL A 64 3.27 25.91 -3.65
N ARG A 65 2.38 26.41 -4.50
CA ARG A 65 1.20 27.16 -4.04
C ARG A 65 0.20 26.29 -3.27
N LEU A 66 0.02 25.04 -3.72
CA LEU A 66 -0.85 24.07 -3.04
C LEU A 66 -0.34 23.76 -1.63
N VAL A 67 0.94 23.44 -1.50
CA VAL A 67 1.61 23.14 -0.23
C VAL A 67 1.52 24.32 0.75
N GLN A 68 1.78 25.54 0.24
CA GLN A 68 1.68 26.75 1.07
C GLN A 68 0.24 27.03 1.55
N ARG A 69 -0.79 26.77 0.71
CA ARG A 69 -2.21 26.91 1.11
C ARG A 69 -2.60 25.89 2.17
N ALA A 70 -2.01 24.70 2.11
CA ALA A 70 -2.19 23.66 3.13
C ALA A 70 -1.43 23.95 4.44
N GLY A 71 -0.67 25.05 4.51
CA GLY A 71 0.11 25.41 5.70
C GLY A 71 1.34 24.54 5.94
N VAL A 72 1.79 23.81 4.92
CA VAL A 72 2.93 22.91 4.99
C VAL A 72 4.21 23.63 4.59
N ASP A 73 5.31 23.36 5.30
CA ASP A 73 6.62 23.90 4.98
C ASP A 73 7.11 23.38 3.61
N ALA A 74 7.49 24.31 2.73
CA ALA A 74 8.09 23.99 1.44
C ALA A 74 9.52 24.51 1.38
N PHE A 75 10.43 23.68 0.85
CA PHE A 75 11.84 23.99 0.71
C PHE A 75 12.32 23.74 -0.72
N LEU A 76 13.28 24.53 -1.18
CA LEU A 76 13.99 24.29 -2.42
C LEU A 76 15.38 23.69 -2.12
N VAL A 77 15.84 22.83 -2.98
CA VAL A 77 17.23 22.34 -2.96
C VAL A 77 17.81 22.38 -4.37
N PRO A 78 19.13 22.54 -4.53
CA PRO A 78 19.77 22.41 -5.85
C PRO A 78 19.39 21.08 -6.51
N ASP A 79 19.12 21.06 -7.80
CA ASP A 79 18.63 19.89 -8.55
C ASP A 79 19.51 18.65 -8.31
N ARG A 80 20.82 18.84 -8.32
CA ARG A 80 21.79 17.79 -8.03
C ARG A 80 21.67 17.19 -6.62
N VAL A 81 21.24 17.98 -5.64
CA VAL A 81 20.96 17.52 -4.29
C VAL A 81 19.66 16.72 -4.28
N PHE A 82 18.63 17.25 -4.95
CA PHE A 82 17.33 16.62 -5.08
C PHE A 82 17.42 15.20 -5.67
N ASP A 83 18.17 15.01 -6.75
CA ASP A 83 18.39 13.71 -7.38
C ASP A 83 19.00 12.68 -6.40
N GLY A 84 19.79 13.15 -5.46
CA GLY A 84 20.38 12.31 -4.41
C GLY A 84 19.41 11.97 -3.26
N LEU A 85 18.25 12.63 -3.16
CA LEU A 85 17.22 12.35 -2.16
C LEU A 85 16.23 11.29 -2.63
N ALA A 86 15.86 11.32 -3.91
CA ALA A 86 14.89 10.41 -4.49
C ALA A 86 15.32 8.94 -4.43
N SER A 87 14.36 8.02 -4.37
CA SER A 87 14.60 6.58 -4.43
C SER A 87 14.71 6.06 -5.87
N THR A 88 14.33 6.88 -6.86
CA THR A 88 14.33 6.53 -8.29
C THR A 88 15.43 7.25 -9.07
N ARG A 89 15.88 6.63 -10.18
CA ARG A 89 16.85 7.25 -11.11
C ARG A 89 16.27 8.41 -11.92
N SER A 90 14.97 8.40 -12.14
CA SER A 90 14.22 9.47 -12.81
C SER A 90 13.32 10.12 -11.78
N SER A 91 13.88 11.05 -11.00
CA SER A 91 13.17 11.72 -9.91
C SER A 91 12.05 12.62 -10.44
N GLN A 92 10.85 12.44 -9.88
CA GLN A 92 9.76 13.39 -10.07
C GLN A 92 10.03 14.63 -9.18
N PRO A 93 9.74 15.85 -9.64
CA PRO A 93 10.23 17.10 -9.01
C PRO A 93 9.51 17.49 -7.70
N ALA A 94 9.22 16.53 -6.83
CA ALA A 94 8.72 16.77 -5.48
C ALA A 94 8.98 15.57 -4.58
N LEU A 95 9.33 15.83 -3.33
CA LEU A 95 9.40 14.85 -2.25
C LEU A 95 8.67 15.40 -1.03
N ALA A 96 7.79 14.61 -0.42
CA ALA A 96 7.16 14.95 0.85
C ALA A 96 7.56 13.94 1.94
N GLU A 97 7.74 14.44 3.15
CA GLU A 97 7.76 13.63 4.35
C GLU A 97 6.34 13.58 4.92
N VAL A 98 5.80 12.37 5.08
CA VAL A 98 4.43 12.12 5.55
C VAL A 98 4.50 11.23 6.79
N ALA A 99 3.68 11.51 7.80
CA ALA A 99 3.55 10.65 8.98
C ALA A 99 2.88 9.31 8.64
N PHE A 100 3.17 8.27 9.41
CA PHE A 100 2.42 7.02 9.34
C PHE A 100 0.94 7.24 9.65
N HIS A 101 0.08 6.43 9.05
CA HIS A 101 -1.38 6.50 9.21
C HIS A 101 -1.97 5.08 9.25
N ASP A 102 -1.38 4.22 10.08
CA ASP A 102 -1.82 2.84 10.27
C ASP A 102 -3.26 2.78 10.80
N ALA A 103 -4.02 1.84 10.26
CA ALA A 103 -5.30 1.45 10.82
C ALA A 103 -5.12 0.38 11.91
N GLU A 104 -6.07 0.27 12.80
CA GLU A 104 -6.12 -0.81 13.77
C GLU A 104 -6.68 -2.09 13.13
N ALA A 105 -5.96 -3.21 13.24
CA ALA A 105 -6.36 -4.48 12.63
C ALA A 105 -7.73 -4.97 13.14
N ALA A 106 -8.02 -4.78 14.42
CA ALA A 106 -9.31 -5.12 15.01
C ALA A 106 -10.45 -4.26 14.45
N ALA A 107 -10.17 -2.99 14.11
CA ALA A 107 -11.16 -2.14 13.46
C ALA A 107 -11.48 -2.62 12.04
N LEU A 108 -10.47 -3.05 11.27
CA LEU A 108 -10.67 -3.65 9.95
C LEU A 108 -11.49 -4.95 10.05
N ALA A 109 -11.19 -5.82 11.01
CA ALA A 109 -11.92 -7.06 11.22
C ALA A 109 -13.41 -6.86 11.55
N SER A 110 -13.80 -5.67 12.00
CA SER A 110 -15.18 -5.32 12.35
C SER A 110 -15.96 -4.66 11.21
N THR A 111 -15.38 -4.54 10.00
CA THR A 111 -16.04 -3.95 8.84
C THR A 111 -16.97 -4.97 8.15
N SER A 112 -17.99 -4.48 7.47
CA SER A 112 -18.98 -5.34 6.76
C SER A 112 -18.63 -5.58 5.28
N GLY A 113 -17.62 -4.91 4.75
CA GLY A 113 -17.21 -5.04 3.35
C GLY A 113 -16.04 -6.00 3.13
N PRO A 114 -15.65 -6.23 1.89
CA PRO A 114 -14.51 -7.08 1.55
C PRO A 114 -13.20 -6.59 2.16
N LEU A 115 -12.35 -7.50 2.60
CA LEU A 115 -11.00 -7.24 3.08
C LEU A 115 -9.97 -7.93 2.18
N VAL A 116 -8.77 -7.40 2.14
CA VAL A 116 -7.63 -8.02 1.46
C VAL A 116 -6.53 -8.28 2.48
N VAL A 117 -6.05 -9.51 2.53
CA VAL A 117 -4.90 -9.89 3.34
C VAL A 117 -3.73 -10.22 2.44
N LEU A 118 -2.63 -9.50 2.60
CA LEU A 118 -1.39 -9.69 1.85
C LEU A 118 -0.39 -10.41 2.77
N ALA A 119 -0.37 -11.75 2.71
CA ALA A 119 0.45 -12.59 3.57
C ALA A 119 1.85 -12.78 2.97
N GLU A 120 2.85 -12.18 3.60
CA GLU A 120 4.27 -12.31 3.30
C GLU A 120 4.68 -11.95 1.85
N LEU A 121 3.90 -11.07 1.19
CA LEU A 121 4.30 -10.59 -0.13
C LEU A 121 5.67 -9.90 -0.06
N GLY A 122 6.58 -10.31 -0.96
CA GLY A 122 7.96 -9.81 -0.98
C GLY A 122 8.17 -8.59 -1.89
N ASP A 123 7.40 -8.46 -2.98
CA ASP A 123 7.58 -7.37 -3.95
C ASP A 123 6.58 -6.22 -3.76
N PRO A 124 7.09 -5.01 -3.41
CA PRO A 124 6.25 -3.80 -3.36
C PRO A 124 5.57 -3.48 -4.71
N GLY A 125 6.10 -4.00 -5.82
CA GLY A 125 5.51 -3.88 -7.15
C GLY A 125 4.24 -4.71 -7.34
N ASN A 126 4.02 -5.75 -6.53
CA ASN A 126 2.77 -6.52 -6.49
C ASN A 126 1.82 -5.97 -5.42
N ALA A 127 2.33 -5.62 -4.24
CA ALA A 127 1.51 -5.11 -3.15
C ALA A 127 0.85 -3.76 -3.49
N GLY A 128 1.56 -2.83 -4.13
CA GLY A 128 0.99 -1.53 -4.52
C GLY A 128 -0.23 -1.63 -5.45
N PRO A 129 -0.17 -2.35 -6.58
CA PRO A 129 -1.33 -2.61 -7.43
C PRO A 129 -2.49 -3.30 -6.71
N LEU A 130 -2.22 -4.20 -5.74
CA LEU A 130 -3.26 -4.84 -4.94
C LEU A 130 -3.97 -3.84 -4.01
N VAL A 131 -3.24 -2.94 -3.37
CA VAL A 131 -3.84 -1.84 -2.58
C VAL A 131 -4.73 -0.96 -3.48
N ARG A 132 -4.27 -0.66 -4.69
CA ARG A 132 -5.06 0.09 -5.67
C ARG A 132 -6.31 -0.67 -6.13
N SER A 133 -6.21 -1.96 -6.39
CA SER A 133 -7.35 -2.80 -6.75
C SER A 133 -8.34 -2.94 -5.60
N ALA A 134 -7.85 -3.05 -4.36
CA ALA A 134 -8.68 -3.06 -3.17
C ALA A 134 -9.56 -1.81 -3.08
N GLU A 135 -8.98 -0.60 -3.25
CA GLU A 135 -9.77 0.64 -3.30
C GLU A 135 -10.76 0.65 -4.47
N ALA A 136 -10.28 0.30 -5.67
CA ALA A 136 -11.10 0.35 -6.89
C ALA A 136 -12.31 -0.58 -6.86
N PHE A 137 -12.22 -1.71 -6.16
CA PHE A 137 -13.28 -2.70 -6.04
C PHE A 137 -14.00 -2.68 -4.69
N GLY A 138 -13.85 -1.58 -3.93
CA GLY A 138 -14.65 -1.31 -2.74
C GLY A 138 -14.29 -2.14 -1.51
N ALA A 139 -13.05 -2.64 -1.43
CA ALA A 139 -12.56 -3.23 -0.19
C ALA A 139 -12.54 -2.19 0.95
N THR A 140 -12.86 -2.61 2.16
CA THR A 140 -12.91 -1.74 3.34
C THR A 140 -11.56 -1.58 4.02
N GLY A 141 -10.57 -2.42 3.68
CA GLY A 141 -9.23 -2.32 4.19
C GLY A 141 -8.27 -3.38 3.64
N VAL A 142 -7.00 -3.15 3.89
CA VAL A 142 -5.92 -4.08 3.56
C VAL A 142 -5.17 -4.43 4.84
N LEU A 143 -5.04 -5.73 5.12
CA LEU A 143 -4.21 -6.25 6.20
C LEU A 143 -2.90 -6.78 5.60
N MET A 144 -1.80 -6.12 5.89
CA MET A 144 -0.47 -6.55 5.46
C MET A 144 0.18 -7.37 6.57
N VAL A 145 0.55 -8.60 6.25
CA VAL A 145 1.04 -9.56 7.23
C VAL A 145 2.47 -9.96 6.87
N GLY A 146 3.42 -9.49 7.68
CA GLY A 146 4.83 -9.67 7.35
C GLY A 146 5.21 -9.02 6.01
N GLY A 147 6.31 -9.47 5.41
CA GLY A 147 6.71 -9.11 4.04
C GLY A 147 7.05 -7.64 3.82
N VAL A 148 6.47 -7.07 2.77
CA VAL A 148 6.77 -5.70 2.33
C VAL A 148 6.26 -4.66 3.31
N ASP A 149 7.06 -3.62 3.52
CA ASP A 149 6.69 -2.45 4.31
C ASP A 149 5.63 -1.61 3.56
N PRO A 150 4.43 -1.33 4.15
CA PRO A 150 3.38 -0.51 3.53
C PRO A 150 3.88 0.90 3.15
N TYR A 151 4.87 1.40 3.86
CA TYR A 151 5.50 2.71 3.65
C TYR A 151 6.75 2.67 2.76
N ASN A 152 7.00 1.54 2.09
CA ASN A 152 8.06 1.45 1.08
C ASN A 152 7.76 2.41 -0.09
N PRO A 153 8.68 3.32 -0.48
CA PRO A 153 8.44 4.28 -1.55
C PRO A 153 8.04 3.64 -2.90
N LYS A 154 8.48 2.41 -3.18
CA LYS A 154 8.07 1.67 -4.40
C LYS A 154 6.60 1.24 -4.30
N LEU A 155 6.14 0.79 -3.12
CA LEU A 155 4.73 0.43 -2.89
C LEU A 155 3.85 1.68 -3.01
N VAL A 156 4.20 2.75 -2.30
CA VAL A 156 3.43 4.01 -2.29
C VAL A 156 3.24 4.55 -3.72
N ARG A 157 4.30 4.53 -4.53
CA ARG A 157 4.19 4.91 -5.95
C ARG A 157 3.29 3.98 -6.75
N ALA A 158 3.45 2.66 -6.57
CA ALA A 158 2.67 1.66 -7.31
C ALA A 158 1.18 1.66 -6.93
N ALA A 159 0.85 2.06 -5.71
CA ALA A 159 -0.52 2.25 -5.24
C ALA A 159 -1.20 3.50 -5.82
N ALA A 160 -0.45 4.42 -6.45
CA ALA A 160 -0.98 5.59 -7.18
C ALA A 160 -2.04 6.38 -6.38
N GLY A 161 -1.71 6.74 -5.12
CA GLY A 161 -2.58 7.50 -4.22
C GLY A 161 -3.55 6.66 -3.38
N SER A 162 -3.85 5.42 -3.77
CA SER A 162 -4.76 4.55 -3.02
C SER A 162 -4.26 4.26 -1.60
N SER A 163 -2.94 4.19 -1.38
CA SER A 163 -2.35 4.02 -0.05
C SER A 163 -2.66 5.16 0.92
N PHE A 164 -3.08 6.32 0.43
CA PHE A 164 -3.47 7.44 1.29
C PHE A 164 -4.93 7.36 1.74
N ARG A 165 -5.78 6.65 1.02
CA ARG A 165 -7.23 6.56 1.28
C ARG A 165 -7.64 5.22 1.86
N MET A 166 -6.99 4.13 1.43
CA MET A 166 -7.26 2.78 1.90
C MET A 166 -6.75 2.61 3.34
N PRO A 167 -7.58 2.18 4.29
CA PRO A 167 -7.13 1.77 5.61
C PRO A 167 -6.19 0.55 5.50
N ILE A 168 -4.97 0.69 5.98
CA ILE A 168 -3.96 -0.37 5.97
C ILE A 168 -3.55 -0.65 7.41
N ALA A 169 -3.66 -1.90 7.83
CA ALA A 169 -3.15 -2.38 9.12
C ALA A 169 -2.03 -3.40 8.91
N THR A 170 -1.19 -3.60 9.91
CA THR A 170 -0.10 -4.58 9.88
C THR A 170 -0.21 -5.56 11.03
N ILE A 171 0.07 -6.82 10.76
CA ILE A 171 0.23 -7.92 11.75
C ILE A 171 1.47 -8.72 11.36
N ASP A 172 2.17 -9.28 12.33
CA ASP A 172 3.38 -10.07 12.04
C ASP A 172 3.07 -11.53 11.71
N ASP A 173 2.07 -12.14 12.34
CA ASP A 173 1.74 -13.56 12.23
C ASP A 173 0.54 -13.79 11.28
N PRO A 174 0.74 -14.51 10.15
CA PRO A 174 -0.33 -14.78 9.19
C PRO A 174 -1.48 -15.62 9.75
N VAL A 175 -1.21 -16.61 10.59
CA VAL A 175 -2.26 -17.43 11.20
C VAL A 175 -3.08 -16.63 12.21
N ALA A 176 -2.40 -15.79 13.01
CA ALA A 176 -3.09 -14.88 13.94
C ALA A 176 -3.96 -13.87 13.19
N ALA A 177 -3.52 -13.36 12.03
CA ALA A 177 -4.31 -12.46 11.20
C ALA A 177 -5.61 -13.13 10.71
N VAL A 178 -5.53 -14.35 10.18
CA VAL A 178 -6.72 -15.10 9.72
C VAL A 178 -7.65 -15.39 10.89
N ARG A 179 -7.13 -15.81 12.04
CA ARG A 179 -7.94 -16.07 13.24
C ARG A 179 -8.66 -14.82 13.74
N LEU A 180 -7.97 -13.66 13.78
CA LEU A 180 -8.60 -12.39 14.13
C LEU A 180 -9.85 -12.11 13.27
N LEU A 181 -9.76 -12.37 11.97
CA LEU A 181 -10.86 -12.18 11.03
C LEU A 181 -11.97 -13.22 11.24
N THR A 182 -11.63 -14.50 11.34
CA THR A 182 -12.63 -15.57 11.51
C THR A 182 -13.36 -15.47 12.86
N ASP A 183 -12.67 -15.09 13.93
CA ASP A 183 -13.26 -14.90 15.25
C ASP A 183 -14.28 -13.74 15.28
N THR A 184 -14.20 -12.81 14.33
CA THR A 184 -15.15 -11.71 14.14
C THR A 184 -16.24 -12.01 13.08
N GLY A 185 -16.27 -13.24 12.54
CA GLY A 185 -17.26 -13.69 11.58
C GLY A 185 -16.94 -13.37 10.13
N VAL A 186 -15.71 -12.96 9.81
CA VAL A 186 -15.27 -12.76 8.44
C VAL A 186 -14.90 -14.10 7.80
N SER A 187 -15.49 -14.41 6.65
CA SER A 187 -15.13 -15.61 5.86
C SER A 187 -13.82 -15.39 5.11
N CYS A 188 -12.78 -16.11 5.51
CA CYS A 188 -11.43 -15.99 4.92
C CYS A 188 -11.24 -16.99 3.77
N TRP A 189 -10.87 -16.50 2.59
CA TRP A 189 -10.70 -17.29 1.38
C TRP A 189 -9.28 -17.21 0.85
N ALA A 190 -8.57 -18.33 0.90
CA ALA A 190 -7.19 -18.42 0.46
C ALA A 190 -7.12 -18.53 -1.08
N ALA A 191 -6.41 -17.62 -1.72
CA ALA A 191 -6.15 -17.69 -3.15
C ALA A 191 -5.05 -18.70 -3.44
N VAL A 192 -5.41 -19.75 -4.19
CA VAL A 192 -4.50 -20.84 -4.56
C VAL A 192 -4.53 -21.06 -6.08
N PRO A 193 -3.44 -21.56 -6.69
CA PRO A 193 -3.40 -21.80 -8.14
C PRO A 193 -4.43 -22.82 -8.62
N HIS A 194 -4.71 -23.86 -7.80
CA HIS A 194 -5.60 -24.98 -8.16
C HIS A 194 -6.41 -25.46 -6.95
N GLY A 195 -7.57 -26.08 -7.22
CA GLY A 195 -8.35 -26.77 -6.19
C GLY A 195 -9.32 -25.91 -5.38
N GLY A 196 -9.38 -24.61 -5.65
CA GLY A 196 -10.38 -23.73 -5.08
C GLY A 196 -11.63 -23.58 -5.96
N ILE A 197 -12.68 -22.97 -5.40
CA ILE A 197 -13.86 -22.57 -6.17
C ILE A 197 -13.57 -21.28 -6.95
N PRO A 198 -14.29 -21.00 -8.06
CA PRO A 198 -14.24 -19.67 -8.70
C PRO A 198 -14.62 -18.54 -7.74
N PRO A 199 -14.00 -17.36 -7.81
CA PRO A 199 -14.35 -16.24 -6.94
C PRO A 199 -15.83 -15.82 -7.02
N THR A 200 -16.48 -16.07 -8.16
CA THR A 200 -17.93 -15.80 -8.36
C THR A 200 -18.86 -16.76 -7.61
N GLU A 201 -18.34 -17.85 -7.08
CA GLU A 201 -19.09 -18.85 -6.31
C GLU A 201 -18.91 -18.69 -4.78
N VAL A 202 -18.13 -17.70 -4.36
CA VAL A 202 -17.96 -17.39 -2.93
C VAL A 202 -19.29 -16.86 -2.37
N PRO A 203 -19.79 -17.42 -1.24
CA PRO A 203 -21.00 -16.91 -0.61
C PRO A 203 -20.87 -15.43 -0.23
N SER A 204 -21.90 -14.65 -0.51
CA SER A 204 -21.98 -13.19 -0.26
C SER A 204 -22.86 -12.83 0.93
N ASP A 205 -23.16 -13.77 1.83
CA ASP A 205 -24.04 -13.63 2.98
C ASP A 205 -23.36 -13.00 4.22
N GLY A 206 -22.12 -12.54 4.07
CA GLY A 206 -21.34 -11.91 5.14
C GLY A 206 -20.06 -11.26 4.66
N PRO A 207 -19.27 -10.69 5.57
CA PRO A 207 -17.98 -10.09 5.24
C PRO A 207 -16.96 -11.17 4.77
N VAL A 208 -16.22 -10.85 3.73
CA VAL A 208 -15.26 -11.76 3.08
C VAL A 208 -13.86 -11.14 3.12
N ALA A 209 -12.85 -11.96 3.40
CA ALA A 209 -11.45 -11.59 3.24
C ALA A 209 -10.78 -12.47 2.17
N LEU A 210 -10.15 -11.83 1.19
CA LEU A 210 -9.30 -12.48 0.20
C LEU A 210 -7.88 -12.56 0.74
N ILE A 211 -7.34 -13.76 0.91
CA ILE A 211 -6.00 -13.99 1.42
C ILE A 211 -5.06 -14.30 0.25
N LEU A 212 -4.07 -13.46 0.03
CA LEU A 212 -3.07 -13.58 -1.04
C LEU A 212 -1.70 -13.85 -0.44
N GLY A 213 -1.04 -14.91 -0.91
CA GLY A 213 0.24 -15.38 -0.40
C GLY A 213 1.45 -14.88 -1.17
N ASN A 214 2.62 -15.25 -0.65
CA ASN A 214 3.93 -15.01 -1.22
C ASN A 214 4.04 -15.55 -2.66
N GLU A 215 4.77 -14.83 -3.53
CA GLU A 215 4.82 -15.13 -4.96
C GLU A 215 5.45 -16.50 -5.29
N PRO A 216 6.61 -16.89 -4.73
CA PRO A 216 7.23 -18.17 -5.04
C PRO A 216 6.68 -19.34 -4.21
N HIS A 217 6.16 -19.11 -3.00
CA HIS A 217 5.83 -20.18 -2.05
C HIS A 217 4.32 -20.32 -1.79
N GLY A 218 3.52 -19.35 -2.19
CA GLY A 218 2.09 -19.31 -1.91
C GLY A 218 1.80 -19.01 -0.44
N LEU A 219 0.76 -19.61 0.10
CA LEU A 219 0.36 -19.51 1.50
C LEU A 219 0.85 -20.73 2.27
N ASP A 220 1.33 -20.53 3.49
CA ASP A 220 1.69 -21.64 4.39
C ASP A 220 0.48 -22.51 4.72
N ALA A 221 0.72 -23.82 4.94
CA ALA A 221 -0.34 -24.78 5.23
C ALA A 221 -1.21 -24.35 6.42
N GLY A 222 -0.61 -23.82 7.48
CA GLY A 222 -1.34 -23.36 8.65
C GLY A 222 -2.26 -22.17 8.38
N VAL A 223 -1.91 -21.30 7.42
CA VAL A 223 -2.78 -20.20 6.96
C VAL A 223 -3.95 -20.75 6.16
N VAL A 224 -3.68 -21.66 5.23
CA VAL A 224 -4.69 -22.33 4.41
C VAL A 224 -5.70 -23.10 5.29
N GLU A 225 -5.23 -23.85 6.28
CA GLU A 225 -6.06 -24.59 7.22
C GLU A 225 -6.95 -23.70 8.11
N ALA A 226 -6.49 -22.48 8.40
CA ALA A 226 -7.26 -21.50 9.18
C ALA A 226 -8.33 -20.77 8.36
N CYS A 227 -8.26 -20.85 7.02
CA CYS A 227 -9.22 -20.22 6.13
C CYS A 227 -10.53 -21.01 6.04
N THR A 228 -11.61 -20.30 5.69
CA THR A 228 -12.96 -20.86 5.45
C THR A 228 -12.98 -21.74 4.20
N GLY A 229 -12.21 -21.39 3.18
CA GLY A 229 -12.12 -22.12 1.93
C GLY A 229 -11.05 -21.60 0.99
N LEU A 230 -11.03 -22.17 -0.21
CA LEU A 230 -10.04 -21.88 -1.25
C LEU A 230 -10.68 -21.24 -2.47
N ILE A 231 -10.01 -20.24 -3.05
CA ILE A 231 -10.39 -19.60 -4.32
C ILE A 231 -9.32 -19.92 -5.36
N THR A 232 -9.76 -20.24 -6.57
CA THR A 232 -8.90 -20.33 -7.74
C THR A 232 -9.47 -19.46 -8.86
N VAL A 233 -8.68 -18.54 -9.41
CA VAL A 233 -9.05 -17.80 -10.60
C VAL A 233 -8.93 -18.74 -11.80
N PRO A 234 -10.03 -19.04 -12.51
CA PRO A 234 -9.99 -19.97 -13.65
C PRO A 234 -9.07 -19.45 -14.75
N THR A 235 -8.18 -20.31 -15.23
CA THR A 235 -7.29 -20.03 -16.37
C THR A 235 -7.50 -21.06 -17.48
N VAL A 236 -7.20 -20.68 -18.71
CA VAL A 236 -7.25 -21.57 -19.88
C VAL A 236 -5.85 -21.74 -20.48
N GLY A 237 -5.62 -22.84 -21.18
CA GLY A 237 -4.41 -22.97 -22.01
C GLY A 237 -3.12 -23.39 -21.30
N GLY A 238 -3.19 -24.08 -20.15
CA GLY A 238 -2.00 -24.67 -19.50
C GLY A 238 -1.08 -23.66 -18.82
N VAL A 239 -1.61 -22.51 -18.44
CA VAL A 239 -0.90 -21.55 -17.60
C VAL A 239 -0.97 -22.04 -16.14
N ASP A 240 0.18 -22.30 -15.53
CA ASP A 240 0.26 -22.87 -14.17
C ASP A 240 -0.24 -21.89 -13.10
N SER A 241 0.03 -20.60 -13.26
CA SER A 241 -0.41 -19.57 -12.32
C SER A 241 -0.38 -18.18 -12.95
N LEU A 242 -1.12 -17.24 -12.37
CA LEU A 242 -1.05 -15.81 -12.66
C LEU A 242 -0.12 -15.10 -11.66
N ASN A 243 0.43 -13.96 -12.08
CA ASN A 243 1.05 -13.03 -11.12
C ASN A 243 0.06 -12.70 -10.00
N VAL A 244 0.53 -12.64 -8.74
CA VAL A 244 -0.33 -12.48 -7.57
C VAL A 244 -1.17 -11.19 -7.60
N ALA A 245 -0.62 -10.10 -8.13
CA ALA A 245 -1.37 -8.84 -8.26
C ALA A 245 -2.49 -8.96 -9.31
N VAL A 246 -2.24 -9.68 -10.40
CA VAL A 246 -3.25 -9.94 -11.44
C VAL A 246 -4.33 -10.85 -10.88
N ALA A 247 -3.96 -12.01 -10.30
CA ALA A 247 -4.90 -12.96 -9.71
C ALA A 247 -5.77 -12.30 -8.63
N GLY A 248 -5.15 -11.57 -7.70
CA GLY A 248 -5.85 -10.86 -6.64
C GLY A 248 -6.81 -9.79 -7.17
N SER A 249 -6.41 -9.01 -8.18
CA SER A 249 -7.28 -8.00 -8.78
C SER A 249 -8.50 -8.61 -9.47
N VAL A 250 -8.33 -9.72 -10.19
CA VAL A 250 -9.43 -10.46 -10.84
C VAL A 250 -10.37 -11.05 -9.79
N ALA A 251 -9.83 -11.66 -8.73
CA ALA A 251 -10.61 -12.22 -7.64
C ALA A 251 -11.42 -11.12 -6.91
N LEU A 252 -10.80 -9.98 -6.60
CA LEU A 252 -11.47 -8.84 -5.96
C LEU A 252 -12.62 -8.29 -6.82
N HIS A 253 -12.39 -8.13 -8.13
CA HIS A 253 -13.45 -7.69 -9.04
C HIS A 253 -14.64 -8.65 -9.04
N ALA A 254 -14.37 -9.96 -9.08
CA ALA A 254 -15.41 -10.98 -9.09
C ALA A 254 -16.19 -11.01 -7.75
N LEU A 255 -15.51 -10.89 -6.61
CA LEU A 255 -16.14 -10.80 -5.28
C LEU A 255 -17.01 -9.55 -5.15
N ALA A 256 -16.54 -8.39 -5.63
CA ALA A 256 -17.33 -7.15 -5.61
C ALA A 256 -18.59 -7.24 -6.48
N ALA A 257 -18.51 -7.89 -7.64
CA ALA A 257 -19.67 -8.08 -8.54
C ALA A 257 -20.73 -9.02 -7.98
N GLY A 258 -20.37 -9.96 -7.09
CA GLY A 258 -21.30 -10.88 -6.44
C GLY A 258 -22.02 -10.31 -5.20
N SER A 259 -21.61 -9.13 -4.73
CA SER A 259 -22.14 -8.47 -3.54
C SER A 259 -23.19 -7.38 -3.85
N GLY A 260 -23.60 -7.21 -5.12
CA GLY A 260 -24.49 -6.16 -5.63
C GLY A 260 -25.93 -6.61 -5.89
#